data_b5011f19f29640b64d8c92a70a7c312f
#
_entry.id   b5011f19f29640b64d8c92a70a7c312f
#
_cell.length_a   1.000
_cell.length_b   1.000
_cell.length_c   1.000
_cell.angle_alpha   90.00
_cell.angle_beta   90.00
_cell.angle_gamma   90.00
#
_symmetry.space_group_name_H-M   'P 1'
#
loop_
_entity.id
_entity.type
_entity.pdbx_description
1 polymer ?
#
loop_
_entity_poly.entity_id
_entity_poly.type
_entity_poly.pdbx_seq_one_letter_code
_entity_poly.pdbx_strand_id
1 'polypeptide(L)'
;MAYLGLLAGLALLIFLALRGVNILFASLLCGLVVALTNGLPVHEALSEHYASGPLGTFSFAGRFFLLFIAGAVFGRVMGESKAATSIALAMVERLGAHRALWITVLASAALTYGGVVVFVVIFAMYPLGLSLLKQADIPKRLFCAALALGAGTFTLTALPGTPSIQNVIPSVGLGTDLFAAPILGLFGGAIMFGLGMVYLERQRKIARANGEGFEPGPKDKVENIVASDDMPKWQIAI
;
A
#
# COMPACT_ATOMS: atom_id res chain seq x y z
N MET A 1 -10.45 27.18 -17.20
CA MET A 1 -11.11 27.17 -15.86
C MET A 1 -11.29 25.76 -15.31
N ALA A 2 -11.67 24.78 -16.15
CA ALA A 2 -11.93 23.39 -15.73
C ALA A 2 -10.79 22.72 -14.95
N TYR A 3 -9.56 22.84 -15.42
CA TYR A 3 -8.38 22.24 -14.76
C TYR A 3 -8.05 22.89 -13.39
N LEU A 4 -8.33 24.20 -13.23
CA LEU A 4 -8.10 24.89 -11.95
C LEU A 4 -9.06 24.37 -10.88
N GLY A 5 -10.33 24.16 -11.22
CA GLY A 5 -11.31 23.58 -10.32
C GLY A 5 -10.95 22.15 -9.90
N LEU A 6 -10.46 21.32 -10.85
CA LEU A 6 -9.99 19.98 -10.55
C LEU A 6 -8.78 19.98 -9.60
N LEU A 7 -7.78 20.82 -9.88
CA LEU A 7 -6.59 20.95 -9.03
C LEU A 7 -6.93 21.47 -7.64
N ALA A 8 -7.86 22.46 -7.55
CA ALA A 8 -8.33 22.97 -6.28
C ALA A 8 -9.08 21.89 -5.48
N GLY A 9 -9.95 21.11 -6.12
CA GLY A 9 -10.62 19.97 -5.49
C GLY A 9 -9.65 18.91 -4.98
N LEU A 10 -8.64 18.56 -5.77
CA LEU A 10 -7.60 17.59 -5.37
C LEU A 10 -6.75 18.12 -4.20
N ALA A 11 -6.32 19.38 -4.26
CA ALA A 11 -5.57 20.01 -3.18
C ALA A 11 -6.40 20.08 -1.87
N LEU A 12 -7.68 20.41 -1.99
CA LEU A 12 -8.61 20.41 -0.86
C LEU A 12 -8.76 19.00 -0.27
N LEU A 13 -8.89 17.96 -1.11
CA LEU A 13 -8.99 16.56 -0.66
C LEU A 13 -7.78 16.17 0.17
N ILE A 14 -6.59 16.45 -0.34
CA ILE A 14 -5.32 16.16 0.35
C ILE A 14 -5.28 16.93 1.69
N PHE A 15 -5.63 18.23 1.68
CA PHE A 15 -5.64 19.06 2.89
C PHE A 15 -6.60 18.52 3.95
N LEU A 16 -7.85 18.18 3.57
CA LEU A 16 -8.85 17.64 4.48
C LEU A 16 -8.45 16.25 5.03
N ALA A 17 -7.89 15.40 4.18
CA ALA A 17 -7.39 14.10 4.59
C ALA A 17 -6.24 14.22 5.62
N LEU A 18 -5.29 15.12 5.40
CA LEU A 18 -4.21 15.42 6.36
C LEU A 18 -4.72 16.03 7.67
N ARG A 19 -5.88 16.71 7.64
CA ARG A 19 -6.55 17.22 8.84
C ARG A 19 -7.36 16.17 9.59
N GLY A 20 -7.40 14.92 9.11
CA GLY A 20 -8.14 13.82 9.72
C GLY A 20 -9.65 13.87 9.48
N VAL A 21 -10.13 14.66 8.53
CA VAL A 21 -11.54 14.67 8.13
C VAL A 21 -11.87 13.32 7.48
N ASN A 22 -13.08 12.80 7.80
CA ASN A 22 -13.53 11.56 7.19
C ASN A 22 -13.52 11.66 5.66
N ILE A 23 -12.88 10.71 5.01
CA ILE A 23 -12.62 10.73 3.56
C ILE A 23 -13.90 10.79 2.71
N LEU A 24 -15.01 10.21 3.20
CA LEU A 24 -16.31 10.26 2.52
C LEU A 24 -16.85 11.68 2.46
N PHE A 25 -16.81 12.41 3.58
CA PHE A 25 -17.22 13.82 3.60
C PHE A 25 -16.25 14.69 2.80
N ALA A 26 -14.94 14.45 2.92
CA ALA A 26 -13.93 15.17 2.15
C ALA A 26 -14.16 14.99 0.64
N SER A 27 -14.44 13.78 0.17
CA SER A 27 -14.66 13.50 -1.26
C SER A 27 -15.94 14.18 -1.79
N LEU A 28 -17.02 14.20 -0.99
CA LEU A 28 -18.26 14.92 -1.36
C LEU A 28 -18.05 16.43 -1.46
N LEU A 29 -17.35 17.02 -0.48
CA LEU A 29 -17.02 18.45 -0.51
C LEU A 29 -16.13 18.80 -1.71
N CYS A 30 -15.14 17.96 -2.02
CA CYS A 30 -14.29 18.17 -3.16
C CYS A 30 -15.06 18.03 -4.49
N GLY A 31 -15.95 17.05 -4.60
CA GLY A 31 -16.86 16.90 -5.73
C GLY A 31 -17.75 18.14 -5.93
N LEU A 32 -18.27 18.69 -4.84
CA LEU A 32 -19.05 19.92 -4.87
C LEU A 32 -18.21 21.13 -5.35
N VAL A 33 -16.98 21.29 -4.85
CA VAL A 33 -16.06 22.35 -5.29
C VAL A 33 -15.76 22.23 -6.79
N VAL A 34 -15.49 21.02 -7.28
CA VAL A 34 -15.27 20.78 -8.71
C VAL A 34 -16.51 21.10 -9.53
N ALA A 35 -17.71 20.72 -9.09
CA ALA A 35 -18.96 21.03 -9.76
C ALA A 35 -19.19 22.55 -9.86
N LEU A 36 -19.09 23.25 -8.75
CA LEU A 36 -19.30 24.71 -8.69
C LEU A 36 -18.29 25.49 -9.54
N THR A 37 -17.01 25.12 -9.47
CA THR A 37 -15.94 25.80 -10.23
C THR A 37 -16.02 25.57 -11.73
N ASN A 38 -16.68 24.48 -12.15
CA ASN A 38 -16.87 24.15 -13.57
C ASN A 38 -18.27 24.52 -14.08
N GLY A 39 -19.11 25.14 -13.25
CA GLY A 39 -20.46 25.55 -13.64
C GLY A 39 -21.42 24.40 -13.90
N LEU A 40 -21.16 23.22 -13.32
CA LEU A 40 -22.04 22.06 -13.46
C LEU A 40 -23.24 22.20 -12.51
N PRO A 41 -24.45 21.78 -12.90
CA PRO A 41 -25.57 21.67 -12.01
C PRO A 41 -25.25 20.73 -10.85
N VAL A 42 -25.31 21.25 -9.61
CA VAL A 42 -24.87 20.47 -8.42
C VAL A 42 -25.66 19.18 -8.28
N HIS A 43 -26.96 19.19 -8.56
CA HIS A 43 -27.81 18.00 -8.50
C HIS A 43 -27.29 16.91 -9.47
N GLU A 44 -27.08 17.26 -10.73
CA GLU A 44 -26.60 16.34 -11.75
C GLU A 44 -25.17 15.86 -11.45
N ALA A 45 -24.30 16.78 -11.03
CA ALA A 45 -22.92 16.43 -10.68
C ALA A 45 -22.84 15.42 -9.53
N LEU A 46 -23.69 15.54 -8.52
CA LEU A 46 -23.67 14.64 -7.37
C LEU A 46 -24.46 13.35 -7.60
N SER A 47 -25.64 13.40 -8.23
CA SER A 47 -26.48 12.21 -8.43
C SER A 47 -26.05 11.36 -9.63
N GLU A 48 -25.78 11.99 -10.76
CA GLU A 48 -25.50 11.27 -12.00
C GLU A 48 -23.99 11.01 -12.17
N HIS A 49 -23.14 12.02 -11.97
CA HIS A 49 -21.72 11.85 -12.19
C HIS A 49 -21.00 11.22 -11.00
N TYR A 50 -21.16 11.77 -9.79
CA TYR A 50 -20.47 11.29 -8.61
C TYR A 50 -21.02 9.94 -8.11
N ALA A 51 -22.35 9.79 -8.03
CA ALA A 51 -22.97 8.58 -7.48
C ALA A 51 -23.08 7.45 -8.52
N SER A 52 -23.71 7.70 -9.66
CA SER A 52 -24.21 6.67 -10.59
C SER A 52 -23.56 6.70 -11.97
N GLY A 53 -22.71 7.68 -12.29
CA GLY A 53 -22.02 7.78 -13.58
C GLY A 53 -21.12 6.57 -13.88
N PRO A 54 -20.54 6.48 -15.09
CA PRO A 54 -19.69 5.36 -15.49
C PRO A 54 -18.51 5.07 -14.56
N LEU A 55 -17.97 6.12 -13.92
CA LEU A 55 -16.96 6.06 -12.86
C LEU A 55 -17.50 6.53 -11.52
N GLY A 56 -18.81 6.63 -11.37
CA GLY A 56 -19.46 7.01 -10.12
C GLY A 56 -19.27 5.99 -9.01
N THR A 57 -19.44 6.43 -7.78
CA THR A 57 -19.14 5.65 -6.58
C THR A 57 -19.83 4.29 -6.55
N PHE A 58 -21.14 4.23 -6.86
CA PHE A 58 -21.88 2.98 -6.86
C PHE A 58 -21.54 2.09 -8.05
N SER A 59 -21.36 2.67 -9.22
CA SER A 59 -20.95 1.93 -10.45
C SER A 59 -19.56 1.33 -10.26
N PHE A 60 -18.64 2.09 -9.67
CA PHE A 60 -17.31 1.64 -9.32
C PHE A 60 -17.35 0.51 -8.28
N ALA A 61 -18.07 0.72 -7.17
CA ALA A 61 -18.20 -0.28 -6.12
C ALA A 61 -18.81 -1.58 -6.65
N GLY A 62 -19.87 -1.51 -7.47
CA GLY A 62 -20.52 -2.67 -8.07
C GLY A 62 -19.61 -3.43 -9.05
N ARG A 63 -18.90 -2.70 -9.92
CA ARG A 63 -17.99 -3.30 -10.92
C ARG A 63 -16.83 -4.07 -10.28
N PHE A 64 -16.28 -3.55 -9.20
CA PHE A 64 -15.11 -4.12 -8.53
C PHE A 64 -15.46 -4.90 -7.25
N PHE A 65 -16.74 -5.08 -6.95
CA PHE A 65 -17.22 -5.71 -5.71
C PHE A 65 -16.61 -7.09 -5.46
N LEU A 66 -16.64 -7.96 -6.47
CA LEU A 66 -16.05 -9.30 -6.36
C LEU A 66 -14.54 -9.27 -6.19
N LEU A 67 -13.86 -8.32 -6.84
CA LEU A 67 -12.41 -8.14 -6.67
C LEU A 67 -12.07 -7.72 -5.23
N PHE A 68 -12.83 -6.80 -4.64
CA PHE A 68 -12.68 -6.40 -3.25
C PHE A 68 -12.90 -7.57 -2.27
N ILE A 69 -13.98 -8.34 -2.48
CA ILE A 69 -14.26 -9.51 -1.63
C ILE A 69 -13.18 -10.57 -1.79
N ALA A 70 -12.81 -10.93 -3.01
CA ALA A 70 -11.76 -11.93 -3.26
C ALA A 70 -10.42 -11.52 -2.63
N GLY A 71 -10.02 -10.25 -2.79
CA GLY A 71 -8.82 -9.70 -2.17
C GLY A 71 -8.86 -9.72 -0.64
N ALA A 72 -10.00 -9.39 -0.04
CA ALA A 72 -10.18 -9.42 1.41
C ALA A 72 -10.12 -10.85 1.96
N VAL A 73 -10.80 -11.80 1.30
CA VAL A 73 -10.78 -13.23 1.67
C VAL A 73 -9.36 -13.79 1.53
N PHE A 74 -8.70 -13.54 0.40
CA PHE A 74 -7.31 -13.98 0.18
C PHE A 74 -6.37 -13.42 1.25
N GLY A 75 -6.46 -12.14 1.52
CA GLY A 75 -5.65 -11.50 2.55
C GLY A 75 -5.89 -12.08 3.95
N ARG A 76 -7.16 -12.38 4.29
CA ARG A 76 -7.51 -13.03 5.55
C ARG A 76 -6.92 -14.45 5.63
N VAL A 77 -7.05 -15.24 4.58
CA VAL A 77 -6.45 -16.59 4.50
C VAL A 77 -4.93 -16.53 4.66
N MET A 78 -4.26 -15.60 3.96
CA MET A 78 -2.80 -15.37 4.09
C MET A 78 -2.38 -14.99 5.51
N GLY A 79 -3.20 -14.21 6.21
CA GLY A 79 -2.96 -13.83 7.61
C GLY A 79 -3.20 -14.99 8.58
N GLU A 80 -4.35 -15.65 8.49
CA GLU A 80 -4.73 -16.76 9.37
C GLU A 80 -3.85 -18.00 9.18
N SER A 81 -3.44 -18.29 7.95
CA SER A 81 -2.50 -19.38 7.63
C SER A 81 -1.06 -19.09 8.03
N LYS A 82 -0.76 -17.89 8.52
CA LYS A 82 0.61 -17.42 8.80
C LYS A 82 1.55 -17.46 7.58
N ALA A 83 1.03 -17.61 6.37
CA ALA A 83 1.82 -17.68 5.14
C ALA A 83 2.63 -16.39 4.91
N ALA A 84 2.03 -15.21 5.18
CA ALA A 84 2.73 -13.94 5.11
C ALA A 84 3.93 -13.88 6.07
N THR A 85 3.76 -14.38 7.30
CA THR A 85 4.84 -14.47 8.29
C THR A 85 5.94 -15.43 7.84
N SER A 86 5.58 -16.57 7.26
CA SER A 86 6.55 -17.56 6.75
C SER A 86 7.40 -17.00 5.61
N ILE A 87 6.81 -16.23 4.68
CA ILE A 87 7.54 -15.55 3.61
C ILE A 87 8.57 -14.58 4.20
N ALA A 88 8.18 -13.80 5.18
CA ALA A 88 9.05 -12.83 5.79
C ALA A 88 10.17 -13.49 6.63
N LEU A 89 9.89 -14.59 7.34
CA LEU A 89 10.91 -15.37 8.06
C LEU A 89 11.94 -15.98 7.10
N ALA A 90 11.50 -16.54 5.97
CA ALA A 90 12.43 -17.04 4.95
C ALA A 90 13.36 -15.95 4.41
N MET A 91 12.87 -14.70 4.32
CA MET A 91 13.71 -13.55 3.97
C MET A 91 14.68 -13.17 5.10
N VAL A 92 14.26 -13.28 6.36
CA VAL A 92 15.17 -13.06 7.53
C VAL A 92 16.31 -14.05 7.53
N GLU A 93 16.02 -15.32 7.31
CA GLU A 93 17.03 -16.38 7.23
C GLU A 93 18.08 -16.14 6.12
N ARG A 94 17.62 -15.66 4.96
CA ARG A 94 18.51 -15.39 3.81
C ARG A 94 19.27 -14.07 3.90
N LEU A 95 18.64 -13.02 4.40
CA LEU A 95 19.17 -11.65 4.36
C LEU A 95 19.79 -11.21 5.69
N GLY A 96 19.43 -11.87 6.78
CA GLY A 96 19.81 -11.49 8.14
C GLY A 96 18.97 -10.34 8.72
N ALA A 97 18.68 -10.39 10.01
CA ALA A 97 17.82 -9.42 10.70
C ALA A 97 18.32 -7.96 10.60
N HIS A 98 19.63 -7.75 10.40
CA HIS A 98 20.22 -6.41 10.24
C HIS A 98 19.73 -5.66 8.99
N ARG A 99 19.11 -6.37 8.02
CA ARG A 99 18.51 -5.81 6.82
C ARG A 99 16.99 -5.66 6.96
N ALA A 100 16.50 -5.33 8.14
CA ALA A 100 15.07 -5.23 8.45
C ALA A 100 14.26 -4.38 7.45
N LEU A 101 14.79 -3.26 6.98
CA LEU A 101 14.11 -2.43 5.97
C LEU A 101 13.98 -3.14 4.63
N TRP A 102 15.03 -3.83 4.17
CA TRP A 102 15.00 -4.62 2.94
C TRP A 102 13.99 -5.76 3.02
N ILE A 103 13.97 -6.48 4.13
CA ILE A 103 13.03 -7.56 4.39
C ILE A 103 11.61 -7.03 4.36
N THR A 104 11.35 -5.91 5.04
CA THR A 104 10.03 -5.29 5.07
C THR A 104 9.57 -4.89 3.67
N VAL A 105 10.41 -4.22 2.87
CA VAL A 105 10.07 -3.81 1.51
C VAL A 105 9.82 -5.02 0.61
N LEU A 106 10.73 -5.99 0.60
CA LEU A 106 10.63 -7.14 -0.31
C LEU A 106 9.47 -8.07 0.05
N ALA A 107 9.26 -8.34 1.36
CA ALA A 107 8.13 -9.17 1.80
C ALA A 107 6.79 -8.49 1.49
N SER A 108 6.68 -7.19 1.78
CA SER A 108 5.48 -6.41 1.45
C SER A 108 5.24 -6.36 -0.06
N ALA A 109 6.30 -6.21 -0.85
CA ALA A 109 6.22 -6.21 -2.30
C ALA A 109 5.75 -7.56 -2.85
N ALA A 110 6.31 -8.66 -2.34
CA ALA A 110 5.92 -10.02 -2.76
C ALA A 110 4.45 -10.30 -2.44
N LEU A 111 3.99 -9.93 -1.24
CA LEU A 111 2.60 -10.11 -0.83
C LEU A 111 1.64 -9.28 -1.71
N THR A 112 1.96 -8.01 -1.92
CA THR A 112 1.10 -7.11 -2.72
C THR A 112 1.08 -7.53 -4.19
N TYR A 113 2.22 -7.89 -4.76
CA TYR A 113 2.30 -8.42 -6.13
C TYR A 113 1.51 -9.73 -6.27
N GLY A 114 1.51 -10.58 -5.23
CA GLY A 114 0.68 -11.76 -5.14
C GLY A 114 -0.83 -11.50 -4.98
N GLY A 115 -1.27 -10.23 -4.94
CA GLY A 115 -2.68 -9.86 -4.88
C GLY A 115 -3.22 -9.59 -3.48
N VAL A 116 -2.37 -9.60 -2.44
CA VAL A 116 -2.80 -9.26 -1.08
C VAL A 116 -3.04 -7.75 -0.99
N VAL A 117 -4.22 -7.36 -0.54
CA VAL A 117 -4.58 -5.95 -0.37
C VAL A 117 -3.67 -5.28 0.66
N VAL A 118 -3.22 -4.05 0.37
CA VAL A 118 -2.24 -3.28 1.16
C VAL A 118 -2.56 -3.26 2.66
N PHE A 119 -3.82 -3.07 3.04
CA PHE A 119 -4.21 -3.05 4.46
C PHE A 119 -3.92 -4.38 5.16
N VAL A 120 -4.13 -5.50 4.48
CA VAL A 120 -3.84 -6.82 5.02
C VAL A 120 -2.35 -7.04 5.12
N VAL A 121 -1.57 -6.59 4.13
CA VAL A 121 -0.09 -6.60 4.20
C VAL A 121 0.39 -5.83 5.42
N ILE A 122 -0.16 -4.65 5.70
CA ILE A 122 0.19 -3.85 6.88
C ILE A 122 -0.05 -4.66 8.17
N PHE A 123 -1.25 -5.24 8.33
CA PHE A 123 -1.57 -6.02 9.53
C PHE A 123 -0.72 -7.28 9.67
N ALA A 124 -0.45 -7.99 8.58
CA ALA A 124 0.37 -9.20 8.60
C ALA A 124 1.84 -8.92 8.90
N MET A 125 2.37 -7.82 8.33
CA MET A 125 3.77 -7.45 8.48
C MET A 125 4.08 -6.69 9.78
N TYR A 126 3.06 -6.13 10.45
CA TYR A 126 3.27 -5.28 11.60
C TYR A 126 3.96 -5.98 12.77
N PRO A 127 3.47 -7.15 13.28
CA PRO A 127 4.12 -7.85 14.39
C PRO A 127 5.56 -8.26 14.05
N LEU A 128 5.74 -8.80 12.84
CA LEU A 128 7.06 -9.21 12.35
C LEU A 128 8.01 -8.01 12.22
N GLY A 129 7.52 -6.93 11.62
CA GLY A 129 8.28 -5.72 11.43
C GLY A 129 8.77 -5.11 12.75
N LEU A 130 7.92 -5.08 13.78
CA LEU A 130 8.32 -4.61 15.10
C LEU A 130 9.48 -5.42 15.69
N SER A 131 9.41 -6.74 15.55
CA SER A 131 10.48 -7.63 16.03
C SER A 131 11.79 -7.44 15.25
N LEU A 132 11.71 -7.26 13.93
CA LEU A 132 12.88 -6.98 13.08
C LEU A 132 13.51 -5.62 13.41
N LEU A 133 12.69 -4.59 13.58
CA LEU A 133 13.18 -3.25 13.94
C LEU A 133 13.83 -3.23 15.31
N LYS A 134 13.27 -3.95 16.27
CA LYS A 134 13.87 -4.10 17.61
C LYS A 134 15.26 -4.74 17.53
N GLN A 135 15.40 -5.83 16.73
CA GLN A 135 16.68 -6.51 16.56
C GLN A 135 17.73 -5.64 15.83
N ALA A 136 17.27 -4.83 14.88
CA ALA A 136 18.13 -3.97 14.07
C ALA A 136 18.35 -2.57 14.67
N ASP A 137 17.69 -2.27 15.79
CA ASP A 137 17.67 -0.94 16.43
C ASP A 137 17.33 0.19 15.45
N ILE A 138 16.21 0.04 14.77
CA ILE A 138 15.73 0.98 13.74
C ILE A 138 14.45 1.68 14.22
N PRO A 139 14.33 3.02 14.08
CA PRO A 139 13.14 3.74 14.48
C PRO A 139 11.88 3.27 13.72
N LYS A 140 10.78 3.11 14.45
CA LYS A 140 9.48 2.63 13.93
C LYS A 140 8.95 3.45 12.73
N ARG A 141 9.24 4.76 12.66
CA ARG A 141 8.85 5.61 11.52
C ARG A 141 9.36 5.10 10.18
N LEU A 142 10.53 4.46 10.14
CA LEU A 142 11.12 3.91 8.92
C LEU A 142 10.43 2.62 8.48
N PHE A 143 9.78 1.91 9.39
CA PHE A 143 8.96 0.76 9.03
C PHE A 143 7.73 1.16 8.21
N CYS A 144 7.03 2.22 8.61
CA CYS A 144 5.89 2.73 7.84
C CYS A 144 6.30 3.14 6.41
N ALA A 145 7.48 3.79 6.30
CA ALA A 145 8.02 4.17 5.00
C ALA A 145 8.43 2.94 4.15
N ALA A 146 9.00 1.91 4.78
CA ALA A 146 9.35 0.65 4.10
C ALA A 146 8.11 -0.12 3.64
N LEU A 147 7.07 -0.21 4.48
CA LEU A 147 5.77 -0.77 4.09
C LEU A 147 5.14 -0.01 2.92
N ALA A 148 5.13 1.32 2.99
CA ALA A 148 4.60 2.16 1.91
C ALA A 148 5.37 1.95 0.61
N LEU A 149 6.70 1.86 0.65
CA LEU A 149 7.50 1.58 -0.53
C LEU A 149 7.19 0.19 -1.11
N GLY A 150 7.15 -0.85 -0.28
CA GLY A 150 6.93 -2.22 -0.73
C GLY A 150 5.51 -2.50 -1.20
N ALA A 151 4.52 -2.12 -0.40
CA ALA A 151 3.12 -2.46 -0.64
C ALA A 151 2.30 -1.36 -1.32
N GLY A 152 2.78 -0.11 -1.34
CA GLY A 152 1.98 1.05 -1.72
C GLY A 152 2.46 1.81 -2.95
N THR A 153 3.56 1.39 -3.61
CA THR A 153 4.12 2.13 -4.73
C THR A 153 4.28 1.28 -5.98
N PHE A 154 5.49 0.88 -6.33
CA PHE A 154 5.81 0.21 -7.58
C PHE A 154 5.05 -1.11 -7.80
N THR A 155 4.71 -1.82 -6.73
CA THR A 155 3.94 -3.06 -6.79
C THR A 155 2.47 -2.85 -7.13
N LEU A 156 1.91 -1.68 -6.88
CA LEU A 156 0.52 -1.38 -7.20
C LEU A 156 0.33 -0.84 -8.61
N THR A 157 1.32 -0.10 -9.13
CA THR A 157 1.12 0.74 -10.32
C THR A 157 2.11 0.48 -11.45
N ALA A 158 3.33 0.04 -11.14
CA ALA A 158 4.39 -0.05 -12.13
C ALA A 158 4.65 -1.48 -12.62
N LEU A 159 4.60 -2.48 -11.74
CA LEU A 159 4.91 -3.84 -12.13
C LEU A 159 3.80 -4.43 -13.02
N PRO A 160 4.15 -5.01 -14.19
CA PRO A 160 3.18 -5.60 -15.10
C PRO A 160 2.51 -6.81 -14.45
N GLY A 161 1.22 -7.02 -14.76
CA GLY A 161 0.46 -8.17 -14.27
C GLY A 161 -0.03 -8.07 -12.84
N THR A 162 0.25 -6.99 -12.13
CA THR A 162 -0.23 -6.78 -10.76
C THR A 162 -1.77 -6.73 -10.72
N PRO A 163 -2.43 -7.58 -9.93
CA PRO A 163 -3.90 -7.62 -9.82
C PRO A 163 -4.44 -6.53 -8.86
N SER A 164 -3.72 -5.44 -8.71
CA SER A 164 -4.15 -4.32 -7.87
C SER A 164 -5.22 -3.48 -8.56
N ILE A 165 -6.08 -2.84 -7.75
CA ILE A 165 -7.14 -1.96 -8.25
C ILE A 165 -6.55 -0.81 -9.07
N GLN A 166 -5.42 -0.27 -8.64
CA GLN A 166 -4.71 0.82 -9.30
C GLN A 166 -4.21 0.45 -10.70
N ASN A 167 -4.06 -0.83 -10.99
CA ASN A 167 -3.68 -1.35 -12.31
C ASN A 167 -4.89 -1.83 -13.11
N VAL A 168 -5.86 -2.46 -12.44
CA VAL A 168 -7.09 -2.97 -13.08
C VAL A 168 -7.98 -1.85 -13.62
N ILE A 169 -8.16 -0.76 -12.87
CA ILE A 169 -9.04 0.34 -13.28
C ILE A 169 -8.55 1.02 -14.56
N PRO A 170 -7.28 1.45 -14.65
CA PRO A 170 -6.77 2.04 -15.89
C PRO A 170 -6.85 1.07 -17.08
N SER A 171 -6.58 -0.21 -16.88
CA SER A 171 -6.66 -1.20 -17.97
C SER A 171 -8.08 -1.29 -18.55
N VAL A 172 -9.09 -1.32 -17.67
CA VAL A 172 -10.50 -1.32 -18.12
C VAL A 172 -10.88 0.00 -18.80
N GLY A 173 -10.44 1.14 -18.25
CA GLY A 173 -10.75 2.46 -18.78
C GLY A 173 -10.08 2.75 -20.13
N LEU A 174 -8.89 2.23 -20.34
CA LEU A 174 -8.09 2.46 -21.55
C LEU A 174 -8.19 1.32 -22.57
N GLY A 175 -8.93 0.23 -22.25
CA GLY A 175 -9.05 -0.94 -23.12
C GLY A 175 -7.72 -1.70 -23.29
N THR A 176 -6.84 -1.66 -22.29
CA THR A 176 -5.57 -2.38 -22.26
C THR A 176 -5.65 -3.58 -21.32
N ASP A 177 -4.61 -4.41 -21.29
CA ASP A 177 -4.47 -5.49 -20.32
C ASP A 177 -3.56 -5.08 -19.13
N LEU A 178 -3.44 -5.97 -18.15
CA LEU A 178 -2.59 -5.74 -16.98
C LEU A 178 -1.08 -5.78 -17.29
N PHE A 179 -0.71 -6.27 -18.47
CA PHE A 179 0.67 -6.35 -18.94
C PHE A 179 1.02 -5.21 -19.92
N ALA A 180 0.17 -4.20 -20.06
CA ALA A 180 0.45 -3.06 -20.91
C ALA A 180 1.81 -2.42 -20.57
N ALA A 181 2.61 -2.13 -21.60
CA ALA A 181 3.94 -1.50 -21.47
C ALA A 181 4.89 -2.17 -20.44
N PRO A 182 5.15 -3.49 -20.51
CA PRO A 182 5.84 -4.22 -19.46
C PRO A 182 7.28 -3.74 -19.23
N ILE A 183 8.00 -3.38 -20.29
CA ILE A 183 9.38 -2.87 -20.19
C ILE A 183 9.42 -1.54 -19.45
N LEU A 184 8.51 -0.62 -19.79
CA LEU A 184 8.40 0.67 -19.11
C LEU A 184 8.04 0.51 -17.64
N GLY A 185 7.09 -0.40 -17.35
CA GLY A 185 6.66 -0.73 -16.01
C GLY A 185 7.79 -1.32 -15.15
N LEU A 186 8.55 -2.27 -15.69
CA LEU A 186 9.72 -2.83 -14.99
C LEU A 186 10.80 -1.77 -14.75
N PHE A 187 11.10 -0.94 -15.75
CA PHE A 187 12.08 0.13 -15.61
C PHE A 187 11.65 1.17 -14.58
N GLY A 188 10.41 1.63 -14.65
CA GLY A 188 9.83 2.55 -13.66
C GLY A 188 9.81 1.95 -12.26
N GLY A 189 9.41 0.68 -12.13
CA GLY A 189 9.42 -0.06 -10.87
C GLY A 189 10.82 -0.18 -10.27
N ALA A 190 11.82 -0.49 -11.09
CA ALA A 190 13.23 -0.56 -10.66
C ALA A 190 13.75 0.80 -10.17
N ILE A 191 13.42 1.89 -10.85
CA ILE A 191 13.77 3.25 -10.41
C ILE A 191 13.09 3.58 -9.08
N MET A 192 11.78 3.36 -8.96
CA MET A 192 11.03 3.64 -7.73
C MET A 192 11.58 2.83 -6.54
N PHE A 193 11.82 1.54 -6.75
CA PHE A 193 12.42 0.66 -5.74
C PHE A 193 13.82 1.15 -5.35
N GLY A 194 14.70 1.41 -6.34
CA GLY A 194 16.08 1.83 -6.12
C GLY A 194 16.16 3.16 -5.37
N LEU A 195 15.45 4.19 -5.84
CA LEU A 195 15.42 5.51 -5.18
C LEU A 195 14.80 5.42 -3.78
N GLY A 196 13.72 4.64 -3.63
CA GLY A 196 13.08 4.42 -2.34
C GLY A 196 14.01 3.74 -1.34
N MET A 197 14.75 2.70 -1.76
CA MET A 197 15.72 2.01 -0.91
C MET A 197 16.91 2.91 -0.54
N VAL A 198 17.43 3.69 -1.48
CA VAL A 198 18.48 4.68 -1.20
C VAL A 198 18.00 5.70 -0.17
N TYR A 199 16.78 6.20 -0.32
CA TYR A 199 16.16 7.11 0.65
C TYR A 199 16.04 6.47 2.05
N LEU A 200 15.49 5.25 2.15
CA LEU A 200 15.32 4.53 3.40
C LEU A 200 16.66 4.28 4.12
N GLU A 201 17.67 3.83 3.38
CA GLU A 201 19.00 3.58 3.94
C GLU A 201 19.69 4.90 4.38
N ARG A 202 19.49 5.98 3.64
CA ARG A 202 19.97 7.31 4.05
C ARG A 202 19.28 7.76 5.34
N GLN A 203 17.96 7.61 5.44
CA GLN A 203 17.21 7.95 6.65
C GLN A 203 17.62 7.09 7.85
N ARG A 204 17.91 5.81 7.63
CA ARG A 204 18.43 4.91 8.67
C ARG A 204 19.79 5.40 9.19
N LYS A 205 20.69 5.81 8.29
CA LYS A 205 22.00 6.37 8.67
C LYS A 205 21.85 7.67 9.46
N ILE A 206 20.96 8.57 9.05
CA ILE A 206 20.68 9.83 9.74
C ILE A 206 20.09 9.54 11.13
N ALA A 207 19.12 8.66 11.25
CA ALA A 207 18.51 8.27 12.52
C ALA A 207 19.58 7.73 13.50
N ARG A 208 20.44 6.83 13.01
CA ARG A 208 21.54 6.30 13.81
C ARG A 208 22.53 7.37 14.26
N ALA A 209 22.86 8.34 13.39
CA ALA A 209 23.74 9.46 13.73
C ALA A 209 23.12 10.39 14.80
N ASN A 210 21.79 10.51 14.81
CA ASN A 210 21.02 11.26 15.79
C ASN A 210 20.78 10.50 17.11
N GLY A 211 21.25 9.25 17.23
CA GLY A 211 20.96 8.40 18.40
C GLY A 211 19.52 7.90 18.47
N GLU A 212 18.76 7.97 17.37
CA GLU A 212 17.39 7.43 17.31
C GLU A 212 17.45 5.91 17.16
N GLY A 213 16.86 5.18 18.09
CA GLY A 213 16.74 3.72 18.06
C GLY A 213 15.28 3.26 18.00
N PHE A 214 15.06 1.98 18.27
CA PHE A 214 13.72 1.39 18.32
C PHE A 214 13.03 1.78 19.64
N GLU A 215 11.90 2.47 19.54
CA GLU A 215 11.01 2.77 20.66
C GLU A 215 9.65 2.10 20.43
N PRO A 216 9.22 1.17 21.33
CA PRO A 216 7.91 0.56 21.24
C PRO A 216 6.82 1.59 21.56
N GLY A 217 5.75 1.61 20.81
CA GLY A 217 4.56 2.41 21.14
C GLY A 217 3.77 1.81 22.32
N PRO A 218 2.89 2.60 22.97
CA PRO A 218 2.14 2.17 24.17
C PRO A 218 1.27 0.92 23.97
N LYS A 219 0.92 0.59 22.74
CA LYS A 219 0.06 -0.56 22.38
C LYS A 219 0.82 -1.66 21.63
N ASP A 220 2.12 -1.53 21.46
CA ASP A 220 2.88 -2.49 20.68
C ASP A 220 3.17 -3.74 21.50
N LYS A 221 2.72 -4.87 21.02
CA LYS A 221 3.12 -6.18 21.52
C LYS A 221 4.34 -6.64 20.72
N VAL A 222 5.52 -6.45 21.27
CA VAL A 222 6.77 -6.88 20.64
C VAL A 222 7.04 -8.32 21.06
N GLU A 223 6.62 -9.27 20.27
CA GLU A 223 6.95 -10.68 20.45
C GLU A 223 8.36 -10.95 19.92
N ASN A 224 9.13 -11.79 20.61
CA ASN A 224 10.36 -12.32 20.02
C ASN A 224 9.94 -13.26 18.90
N ILE A 225 10.52 -13.08 17.70
CA ILE A 225 10.29 -14.02 16.60
C ILE A 225 11.00 -15.32 16.97
N VAL A 226 10.25 -16.23 17.58
CA VAL A 226 10.62 -17.62 17.69
C VAL A 226 9.81 -18.29 16.58
N ALA A 227 10.50 -19.03 15.70
CA ALA A 227 9.80 -19.92 14.79
C ALA A 227 8.93 -20.85 15.66
N SER A 228 7.62 -20.65 15.64
CA SER A 228 6.74 -21.53 16.40
C SER A 228 6.74 -22.90 15.71
N ASP A 229 6.85 -23.97 16.50
CA ASP A 229 6.77 -25.35 16.00
C ASP A 229 5.47 -25.67 15.22
N ASP A 230 4.47 -24.80 15.34
CA ASP A 230 3.18 -24.85 14.63
C ASP A 230 3.24 -24.30 13.18
N MET A 231 4.38 -23.80 12.71
CA MET A 231 4.49 -23.37 11.31
C MET A 231 4.69 -24.59 10.40
N PRO A 232 3.85 -24.74 9.37
CA PRO A 232 4.02 -25.84 8.43
C PRO A 232 5.40 -25.75 7.76
N LYS A 233 6.23 -26.77 7.96
CA LYS A 233 7.64 -26.83 7.46
C LYS A 233 7.77 -26.68 5.94
N TRP A 234 6.72 -26.97 5.17
CA TRP A 234 6.71 -26.80 3.71
C TRP A 234 6.68 -25.32 3.27
N GLN A 235 6.29 -24.42 4.17
CA GLN A 235 6.27 -22.98 3.90
C GLN A 235 7.65 -22.33 3.98
N ILE A 236 8.64 -23.08 4.48
CA ILE A 236 10.04 -22.64 4.60
C ILE A 236 10.90 -23.17 3.43
N ALA A 237 10.38 -24.11 2.65
CA ALA A 237 11.13 -24.85 1.63
C ALA A 237 10.98 -24.32 0.19
N ILE A 238 10.50 -23.06 0.00
CA ILE A 238 10.49 -22.38 -1.31
C ILE A 238 11.57 -21.27 -1.31
#